data_90890c18c5e538bb94274300fa798aff
#
_entry.id   90890c18c5e538bb94274300fa798aff
#
_cell.length_a   1.000
_cell.length_b   1.000
_cell.length_c   1.000
_cell.angle_alpha   90.00
_cell.angle_beta   90.00
_cell.angle_gamma   90.00
#
_symmetry.space_group_name_H-M   'P 1'
#
loop_
_entity.id
_entity.type
_entity.pdbx_description
1 polymer ?
#
loop_
_entity_poly.entity_id
_entity_poly.type
_entity_poly.pdbx_seq_one_letter_code
_entity_poly.pdbx_strand_id
1 'polypeptide(L)'
;FRGGGKTRQLLCYNDRIVIPRSLQKRIVQWHHEVLCHPGETRTELTISQHFYWPGLRKTVHDVCTSCHICQLTKRTKKKYGKLPMKVEDVLPWEVLCVDMIGPYKIPRKKKKDLELWAVTMIDPATGWFEIASVPGTKRADVVANIVEQTWLNRYPWPQQLVLDRGKEFMAEFSAMMINDYNVKKKPITKRNPQANSVIERVHQTIGNMIRTFRTHSSDDEQDELWKGVLGAVAFAVRAT
;
A
#
# COMPACT_ATOMS: atom_id res chain seq x y z
N PHE A 1 -23.49 11.36 -16.26
CA PHE A 1 -23.32 10.72 -17.58
C PHE A 1 -24.45 11.16 -18.50
N ARG A 2 -24.16 12.10 -19.40
CA ARG A 2 -25.09 12.48 -20.49
C ARG A 2 -24.92 11.49 -21.64
N GLY A 3 -25.69 10.40 -21.60
CA GLY A 3 -25.93 9.53 -22.74
C GLY A 3 -27.37 9.70 -23.17
N GLY A 4 -27.58 10.04 -24.43
CA GLY A 4 -28.83 10.26 -25.16
C GLY A 4 -30.15 10.08 -24.45
N GLY A 5 -30.83 11.14 -24.08
CA GLY A 5 -32.29 11.24 -24.15
C GLY A 5 -33.14 10.73 -22.99
N LYS A 6 -32.65 10.04 -21.96
CA LYS A 6 -33.43 9.72 -20.73
C LYS A 6 -32.59 9.91 -19.51
N THR A 7 -32.95 10.87 -18.66
CA THR A 7 -32.37 11.06 -17.32
C THR A 7 -32.68 9.83 -16.48
N ARG A 8 -31.68 8.97 -16.26
CA ARG A 8 -31.85 7.82 -15.35
C ARG A 8 -31.69 8.33 -13.93
N GLN A 9 -32.73 8.23 -13.13
CA GLN A 9 -32.70 8.55 -11.71
C GLN A 9 -32.07 7.37 -10.96
N LEU A 10 -31.14 7.66 -10.05
CA LEU A 10 -30.54 6.68 -9.15
C LEU A 10 -31.20 6.83 -7.78
N LEU A 11 -31.55 5.71 -7.17
CA LEU A 11 -32.00 5.69 -5.78
C LEU A 11 -30.80 5.89 -4.88
N CYS A 12 -30.86 6.93 -4.03
CA CYS A 12 -29.80 7.25 -3.07
C CYS A 12 -30.32 7.24 -1.63
N TYR A 13 -29.45 6.90 -0.70
CA TYR A 13 -29.64 6.99 0.74
C TYR A 13 -28.44 7.67 1.38
N ASN A 14 -28.63 8.85 2.00
CA ASN A 14 -27.52 9.66 2.56
C ASN A 14 -26.36 9.82 1.57
N ASP A 15 -26.64 10.35 0.37
CA ASP A 15 -25.70 10.58 -0.73
C ASP A 15 -24.98 9.34 -1.27
N ARG A 16 -25.41 8.14 -0.87
CA ARG A 16 -24.87 6.87 -1.34
C ARG A 16 -25.87 6.17 -2.26
N ILE A 17 -25.38 5.61 -3.35
CA ILE A 17 -26.19 4.89 -4.32
C ILE A 17 -26.70 3.58 -3.70
N VAL A 18 -28.02 3.38 -3.70
CA VAL A 18 -28.62 2.13 -3.22
C VAL A 18 -28.46 1.04 -4.28
N ILE A 19 -27.81 -0.05 -3.88
CA ILE A 19 -27.50 -1.16 -4.79
C ILE A 19 -28.57 -2.26 -4.72
N PRO A 20 -29.16 -2.64 -5.85
CA PRO A 20 -30.11 -3.76 -5.92
C PRO A 20 -29.42 -5.09 -5.56
N ARG A 21 -30.18 -6.00 -4.95
CA ARG A 21 -29.67 -7.27 -4.40
C ARG A 21 -28.84 -8.09 -5.39
N SER A 22 -29.22 -8.08 -6.66
CA SER A 22 -28.53 -8.80 -7.74
C SER A 22 -27.10 -8.31 -8.02
N LEU A 23 -26.76 -7.07 -7.67
CA LEU A 23 -25.44 -6.47 -7.93
C LEU A 23 -24.54 -6.41 -6.69
N GLN A 24 -25.08 -6.61 -5.48
CA GLN A 24 -24.34 -6.43 -4.23
C GLN A 24 -23.09 -7.30 -4.16
N LYS A 25 -23.21 -8.60 -4.40
CA LYS A 25 -22.07 -9.53 -4.36
C LYS A 25 -21.03 -9.18 -5.44
N ARG A 26 -21.46 -8.83 -6.64
CA ARG A 26 -20.58 -8.46 -7.76
C ARG A 26 -19.78 -7.20 -7.46
N ILE A 27 -20.40 -6.19 -6.85
CA ILE A 27 -19.71 -4.94 -6.45
C ILE A 27 -18.64 -5.24 -5.39
N VAL A 28 -18.96 -6.07 -4.40
CA VAL A 28 -17.97 -6.44 -3.37
C VAL A 28 -16.81 -7.23 -4.00
N GLN A 29 -17.09 -8.20 -4.86
CA GLN A 29 -16.06 -8.96 -5.55
C GLN A 29 -15.15 -8.06 -6.37
N TRP A 30 -15.72 -7.16 -7.16
CA TRP A 30 -14.96 -6.23 -7.98
C TRP A 30 -14.03 -5.34 -7.14
N HIS A 31 -14.53 -4.72 -6.06
CA HIS A 31 -13.70 -3.90 -5.17
C HIS A 31 -12.61 -4.74 -4.50
N HIS A 32 -12.95 -5.94 -4.06
CA HIS A 32 -12.00 -6.84 -3.43
C HIS A 32 -10.85 -7.24 -4.36
N GLU A 33 -11.14 -7.51 -5.63
CA GLU A 33 -10.16 -7.87 -6.65
C GLU A 33 -9.32 -6.67 -7.09
N VAL A 34 -9.97 -5.57 -7.50
CA VAL A 34 -9.29 -4.36 -8.01
C VAL A 34 -8.38 -3.72 -6.96
N LEU A 35 -8.76 -3.77 -5.69
CA LEU A 35 -7.98 -3.24 -4.58
C LEU A 35 -6.98 -4.27 -3.99
N CYS A 36 -6.62 -5.29 -4.77
CA CYS A 36 -5.61 -6.29 -4.39
C CYS A 36 -5.97 -7.07 -3.12
N HIS A 37 -7.21 -7.50 -3.05
CA HIS A 37 -7.72 -8.35 -1.97
C HIS A 37 -7.57 -7.76 -0.55
N PRO A 38 -8.06 -6.56 -0.25
CA PRO A 38 -8.01 -5.99 1.10
C PRO A 38 -8.80 -6.85 2.10
N GLY A 39 -8.60 -6.58 3.40
CA GLY A 39 -9.38 -7.22 4.46
C GLY A 39 -10.83 -6.70 4.51
N GLU A 40 -11.69 -7.41 5.25
CA GLU A 40 -13.14 -7.11 5.38
C GLU A 40 -13.39 -5.64 5.73
N THR A 41 -12.75 -5.14 6.78
CA THR A 41 -12.95 -3.76 7.25
C THR A 41 -12.61 -2.73 6.17
N ARG A 42 -11.50 -2.89 5.46
CA ARG A 42 -11.12 -1.98 4.39
C ARG A 42 -12.09 -2.05 3.23
N THR A 43 -12.45 -3.25 2.79
CA THR A 43 -13.44 -3.45 1.71
C THR A 43 -14.78 -2.80 2.06
N GLU A 44 -15.26 -2.99 3.31
CA GLU A 44 -16.51 -2.39 3.78
C GLU A 44 -16.44 -0.86 3.78
N LEU A 45 -15.38 -0.29 4.36
CA LEU A 45 -15.20 1.17 4.44
C LEU A 45 -15.15 1.81 3.05
N THR A 46 -14.39 1.24 2.13
CA THR A 46 -14.28 1.77 0.76
C THR A 46 -15.61 1.73 0.02
N ILE A 47 -16.35 0.62 0.11
CA ILE A 47 -17.65 0.50 -0.54
C ILE A 47 -18.67 1.44 0.08
N SER A 48 -18.68 1.57 1.40
CA SER A 48 -19.63 2.40 2.13
C SER A 48 -19.49 3.91 1.89
N GLN A 49 -18.40 4.37 1.30
CA GLN A 49 -18.26 5.78 0.88
C GLN A 49 -19.26 6.17 -0.22
N HIS A 50 -19.56 5.26 -1.13
CA HIS A 50 -20.35 5.56 -2.34
C HIS A 50 -21.63 4.73 -2.47
N PHE A 51 -21.69 3.57 -1.83
CA PHE A 51 -22.77 2.62 -1.99
C PHE A 51 -23.42 2.27 -0.66
N TYR A 52 -24.70 1.93 -0.73
CA TYR A 52 -25.49 1.55 0.44
C TYR A 52 -26.43 0.39 0.12
N TRP A 53 -26.50 -0.57 1.03
CA TRP A 53 -27.58 -1.54 1.18
C TRP A 53 -27.60 -2.12 2.59
N PRO A 54 -28.78 -2.55 3.07
CA PRO A 54 -28.88 -3.25 4.36
C PRO A 54 -28.09 -4.56 4.32
N GLY A 55 -27.19 -4.77 5.28
CA GLY A 55 -26.35 -5.98 5.34
C GLY A 55 -25.07 -5.93 4.50
N LEU A 56 -24.59 -4.76 4.08
CA LEU A 56 -23.31 -4.57 3.41
C LEU A 56 -22.17 -5.36 4.09
N ARG A 57 -22.02 -5.20 5.41
CA ARG A 57 -20.99 -5.88 6.20
C ARG A 57 -21.05 -7.40 6.06
N LYS A 58 -22.23 -8.00 6.06
CA LYS A 58 -22.41 -9.44 5.88
C LYS A 58 -21.99 -9.87 4.47
N THR A 59 -22.41 -9.12 3.44
CA THR A 59 -22.01 -9.42 2.06
C THR A 59 -20.50 -9.35 1.89
N VAL A 60 -19.83 -8.35 2.49
CA VAL A 60 -18.36 -8.23 2.47
C VAL A 60 -17.69 -9.39 3.19
N HIS A 61 -18.19 -9.75 4.38
CA HIS A 61 -17.68 -10.90 5.14
C HIS A 61 -17.74 -12.19 4.30
N ASP A 62 -18.89 -12.48 3.70
CA ASP A 62 -19.11 -13.69 2.91
C ASP A 62 -18.16 -13.77 1.70
N VAL A 63 -17.94 -12.64 1.01
CA VAL A 63 -17.03 -12.59 -0.14
C VAL A 63 -15.56 -12.71 0.29
N CYS A 64 -15.12 -11.97 1.31
CA CYS A 64 -13.73 -11.98 1.74
C CYS A 64 -13.31 -13.32 2.33
N THR A 65 -14.18 -13.97 3.11
CA THR A 65 -13.90 -15.28 3.72
C THR A 65 -13.91 -16.41 2.73
N SER A 66 -14.76 -16.35 1.70
CA SER A 66 -14.83 -17.35 0.63
C SER A 66 -13.80 -17.14 -0.50
N CYS A 67 -13.02 -16.07 -0.46
CA CYS A 67 -12.03 -15.80 -1.49
C CYS A 67 -10.86 -16.80 -1.44
N HIS A 68 -10.76 -17.65 -2.45
CA HIS A 68 -9.74 -18.70 -2.55
C HIS A 68 -8.31 -18.13 -2.51
N ILE A 69 -8.06 -17.01 -3.22
CA ILE A 69 -6.76 -16.35 -3.24
C ILE A 69 -6.38 -15.86 -1.84
N CYS A 70 -7.32 -15.23 -1.11
CA CYS A 70 -7.07 -14.79 0.25
C CYS A 70 -6.76 -15.94 1.20
N GLN A 71 -7.43 -17.09 1.04
CA GLN A 71 -7.19 -18.28 1.86
C GLN A 71 -5.81 -18.87 1.63
N LEU A 72 -5.33 -18.88 0.38
CA LEU A 72 -4.00 -19.40 0.03
C LEU A 72 -2.86 -18.46 0.41
N THR A 73 -3.05 -17.15 0.31
CA THR A 73 -1.95 -16.19 0.35
C THR A 73 -1.83 -15.41 1.66
N LYS A 74 -2.94 -15.20 2.35
CA LYS A 74 -2.94 -14.43 3.61
C LYS A 74 -2.53 -15.32 4.79
N ARG A 75 -1.53 -14.86 5.54
CA ARG A 75 -1.13 -15.54 6.79
C ARG A 75 -2.23 -15.40 7.84
N THR A 76 -2.58 -16.49 8.49
CA THR A 76 -3.42 -16.47 9.69
C THR A 76 -2.68 -15.73 10.80
N LYS A 77 -3.25 -14.64 11.30
CA LYS A 77 -2.67 -13.87 12.41
C LYS A 77 -3.13 -14.44 13.74
N LYS A 78 -2.19 -14.79 14.60
CA LYS A 78 -2.47 -14.87 16.03
C LYS A 78 -2.86 -13.47 16.50
N LYS A 79 -4.05 -13.33 17.12
CA LYS A 79 -4.50 -12.06 17.68
C LYS A 79 -3.68 -11.77 18.94
N TYR A 80 -2.67 -10.93 18.81
CA TYR A 80 -2.12 -10.23 19.97
C TYR A 80 -3.09 -9.10 20.32
N GLY A 81 -3.26 -8.80 21.63
CA GLY A 81 -4.19 -7.78 22.11
C GLY A 81 -4.02 -6.43 21.40
N LYS A 82 -5.02 -5.55 21.51
CA LYS A 82 -4.97 -4.21 20.93
C LYS A 82 -3.79 -3.44 21.53
N LEU A 83 -2.85 -3.06 20.69
CA LEU A 83 -1.84 -2.07 21.08
C LEU A 83 -2.55 -0.73 21.31
N PRO A 84 -2.17 0.03 22.36
CA PRO A 84 -2.73 1.36 22.57
C PRO A 84 -2.44 2.23 21.34
N MET A 85 -3.44 3.00 20.91
CA MET A 85 -3.24 4.02 19.88
C MET A 85 -2.29 5.08 20.45
N LYS A 86 -1.10 5.18 19.87
CA LYS A 86 -0.23 6.31 20.09
C LYS A 86 -0.53 7.33 19.01
N VAL A 87 -1.12 8.44 19.42
CA VAL A 87 -1.19 9.65 18.59
C VAL A 87 0.21 10.26 18.67
N GLU A 88 0.98 10.20 17.62
CA GLU A 88 2.14 11.09 17.49
C GLU A 88 1.56 12.43 17.02
N ASP A 89 1.85 13.51 17.74
CA ASP A 89 1.54 14.89 17.36
C ASP A 89 2.49 15.31 16.23
N VAL A 90 2.31 14.72 15.06
CA VAL A 90 3.09 15.01 13.86
C VAL A 90 2.17 15.68 12.85
N LEU A 91 2.58 16.84 12.36
CA LEU A 91 1.85 17.57 11.33
C LEU A 91 1.98 16.87 9.96
N PRO A 92 0.97 17.00 9.08
CA PRO A 92 1.07 16.53 7.70
C PRO A 92 2.34 17.02 7.01
N TRP A 93 3.04 16.09 6.36
CA TRP A 93 4.28 16.32 5.60
C TRP A 93 5.52 16.68 6.44
N GLU A 94 5.41 16.73 7.76
CA GLU A 94 6.55 17.04 8.64
C GLU A 94 7.56 15.90 8.73
N VAL A 95 7.08 14.67 8.70
CA VAL A 95 7.90 13.47 8.81
C VAL A 95 7.74 12.57 7.59
N LEU A 96 8.85 12.17 7.00
CA LEU A 96 8.87 11.13 5.97
C LEU A 96 9.49 9.86 6.52
N CYS A 97 8.74 8.77 6.44
CA CYS A 97 9.22 7.44 6.76
C CYS A 97 9.61 6.71 5.45
N VAL A 98 10.88 6.32 5.33
CA VAL A 98 11.38 5.57 4.16
C VAL A 98 11.90 4.22 4.61
N ASP A 99 11.48 3.17 3.91
CA ASP A 99 11.93 1.81 4.17
C ASP A 99 12.00 0.99 2.88
N MET A 100 12.77 -0.09 2.90
CA MET A 100 12.93 -0.98 1.76
C MET A 100 12.24 -2.32 2.00
N ILE A 101 11.47 -2.77 1.04
CA ILE A 101 10.79 -4.07 1.07
C ILE A 101 11.33 -5.01 0.01
N GLY A 102 11.46 -6.27 0.38
CA GLY A 102 11.99 -7.34 -0.47
C GLY A 102 13.07 -8.18 0.24
N PRO A 103 13.79 -9.08 -0.47
CA PRO A 103 13.56 -9.45 -1.86
C PRO A 103 12.29 -10.27 -2.06
N TYR A 104 11.54 -9.93 -3.09
CA TYR A 104 10.50 -10.81 -3.59
C TYR A 104 11.13 -11.69 -4.68
N LYS A 105 11.34 -12.97 -4.36
CA LYS A 105 11.97 -13.91 -5.29
C LYS A 105 10.92 -14.48 -6.24
N ILE A 106 11.17 -14.34 -7.53
CA ILE A 106 10.36 -14.93 -8.60
C ILE A 106 11.18 -16.01 -9.28
N PRO A 107 10.80 -17.30 -9.17
CA PRO A 107 11.51 -18.38 -9.80
C PRO A 107 11.38 -18.30 -11.35
N ARG A 108 12.49 -18.49 -12.06
CA ARG A 108 12.54 -18.52 -13.53
C ARG A 108 12.99 -19.91 -14.02
N LYS A 109 12.29 -20.47 -15.01
CA LYS A 109 12.49 -21.87 -15.48
C LYS A 109 13.87 -22.21 -16.02
N LYS A 110 14.70 -21.26 -16.45
CA LYS A 110 16.05 -21.50 -17.03
C LYS A 110 17.05 -20.40 -16.67
N LYS A 111 16.74 -19.53 -15.72
CA LYS A 111 17.57 -18.39 -15.31
C LYS A 111 17.60 -18.31 -13.80
N LYS A 112 18.56 -17.57 -13.24
CA LYS A 112 18.59 -17.25 -11.81
C LYS A 112 17.27 -16.55 -11.41
N ASP A 113 16.75 -16.87 -10.23
CA ASP A 113 15.57 -16.23 -9.67
C ASP A 113 15.70 -14.70 -9.76
N LEU A 114 14.62 -14.05 -10.12
CA LEU A 114 14.55 -12.59 -10.12
C LEU A 114 14.29 -12.11 -8.70
N GLU A 115 15.17 -11.25 -8.19
CA GLU A 115 14.97 -10.58 -6.90
C GLU A 115 14.45 -9.16 -7.14
N LEU A 116 13.22 -8.93 -6.68
CA LEU A 116 12.55 -7.64 -6.81
C LEU A 116 12.56 -6.91 -5.47
N TRP A 117 12.90 -5.63 -5.53
CA TRP A 117 12.96 -4.74 -4.38
C TRP A 117 12.12 -3.50 -4.66
N ALA A 118 11.57 -2.92 -3.62
CA ALA A 118 10.90 -1.62 -3.69
C ALA A 118 11.24 -0.77 -2.48
N VAL A 119 11.27 0.55 -2.67
CA VAL A 119 11.34 1.53 -1.60
C VAL A 119 9.93 2.06 -1.33
N THR A 120 9.56 2.17 -0.08
CA THR A 120 8.29 2.70 0.40
C THR A 120 8.51 4.03 1.09
N MET A 121 7.62 4.96 0.85
CA MET A 121 7.64 6.31 1.41
C MET A 121 6.26 6.60 2.01
N ILE A 122 6.21 7.01 3.26
CA ILE A 122 4.95 7.21 4.00
C ILE A 122 5.03 8.50 4.81
N ASP A 123 4.02 9.35 4.69
CA ASP A 123 3.73 10.38 5.68
C ASP A 123 2.85 9.78 6.80
N PRO A 124 3.36 9.63 8.03
CA PRO A 124 2.61 8.99 9.11
C PRO A 124 1.40 9.82 9.57
N ALA A 125 1.38 11.13 9.34
CA ALA A 125 0.28 12.01 9.74
C ALA A 125 -0.94 11.83 8.83
N THR A 126 -0.73 11.83 7.51
CA THR A 126 -1.83 11.69 6.54
C THR A 126 -2.10 10.25 6.11
N GLY A 127 -1.11 9.35 6.29
CA GLY A 127 -1.11 8.01 5.71
C GLY A 127 -0.81 8.01 4.20
N TRP A 128 -0.41 9.17 3.62
CA TRP A 128 -0.04 9.22 2.22
C TRP A 128 1.14 8.28 1.93
N PHE A 129 1.02 7.54 0.86
CA PHE A 129 1.92 6.42 0.55
C PHE A 129 2.38 6.45 -0.89
N GLU A 130 3.68 6.30 -1.09
CA GLU A 130 4.30 6.04 -2.38
C GLU A 130 5.18 4.78 -2.31
N ILE A 131 5.34 4.12 -3.44
CA ILE A 131 6.19 2.95 -3.60
C ILE A 131 6.84 2.97 -4.98
N ALA A 132 8.12 2.67 -5.04
CA ALA A 132 8.85 2.62 -6.30
C ALA A 132 9.76 1.38 -6.38
N SER A 133 9.92 0.85 -7.59
CA SER A 133 10.83 -0.27 -7.86
C SER A 133 12.28 0.17 -7.69
N VAL A 134 13.07 -0.67 -7.02
CA VAL A 134 14.53 -0.50 -6.94
C VAL A 134 15.16 -1.47 -7.95
N PRO A 135 15.83 -0.99 -8.99
CA PRO A 135 16.53 -1.85 -9.94
C PRO A 135 17.70 -2.58 -9.27
N GLY A 136 18.04 -3.75 -9.72
CA GLY A 136 18.97 -4.77 -9.24
C GLY A 136 20.12 -4.44 -8.26
N THR A 137 20.58 -3.19 -8.19
CA THR A 137 21.58 -2.72 -7.25
C THR A 137 20.95 -1.84 -6.17
N LYS A 138 21.08 -2.22 -4.91
CA LYS A 138 20.59 -1.44 -3.75
C LYS A 138 21.63 -0.39 -3.32
N ARG A 139 22.17 0.32 -4.25
CA ARG A 139 23.14 1.39 -3.95
C ARG A 139 22.40 2.59 -3.37
N ALA A 140 23.03 3.26 -2.42
CA ALA A 140 22.47 4.39 -1.73
C ALA A 140 22.13 5.57 -2.68
N ASP A 141 22.94 5.79 -3.70
CA ASP A 141 22.70 6.79 -4.75
C ASP A 141 21.44 6.49 -5.58
N VAL A 142 21.22 5.23 -5.92
CA VAL A 142 20.01 4.81 -6.66
C VAL A 142 18.76 5.01 -5.83
N VAL A 143 18.80 4.63 -4.55
CA VAL A 143 17.67 4.82 -3.63
C VAL A 143 17.41 6.31 -3.40
N ALA A 144 18.47 7.12 -3.26
CA ALA A 144 18.39 8.57 -3.12
C ALA A 144 17.65 9.20 -4.31
N ASN A 145 18.07 8.89 -5.53
CA ASN A 145 17.45 9.39 -6.75
C ASN A 145 15.96 8.96 -6.86
N ILE A 146 15.64 7.72 -6.49
CA ILE A 146 14.24 7.24 -6.49
C ILE A 146 13.39 8.06 -5.51
N VAL A 147 13.86 8.29 -4.28
CA VAL A 147 13.13 9.08 -3.28
C VAL A 147 12.98 10.53 -3.73
N GLU A 148 14.04 11.11 -4.30
CA GLU A 148 14.01 12.46 -4.88
C GLU A 148 12.93 12.58 -5.95
N GLN A 149 12.96 11.71 -6.96
CA GLN A 149 12.00 11.77 -8.07
C GLN A 149 10.57 11.42 -7.67
N THR A 150 10.40 10.50 -6.71
CA THR A 150 9.08 10.00 -6.34
C THR A 150 8.42 10.85 -5.26
N TRP A 151 9.20 11.43 -4.36
CA TRP A 151 8.68 12.19 -3.23
C TRP A 151 9.09 13.66 -3.24
N LEU A 152 10.40 13.99 -3.17
CA LEU A 152 10.86 15.34 -2.93
C LEU A 152 10.55 16.34 -4.05
N ASN A 153 10.46 15.85 -5.30
CA ASN A 153 10.08 16.65 -6.47
C ASN A 153 8.56 16.83 -6.62
N ARG A 154 7.75 16.17 -5.76
CA ARG A 154 6.29 16.11 -5.93
C ARG A 154 5.50 16.59 -4.73
N TYR A 155 6.07 16.50 -3.54
CA TYR A 155 5.42 16.79 -2.27
C TYR A 155 6.26 17.77 -1.44
N PRO A 156 5.66 18.38 -0.38
CA PRO A 156 6.41 19.22 0.54
C PRO A 156 7.60 18.49 1.16
N TRP A 157 8.70 19.20 1.33
CA TRP A 157 9.90 18.63 1.93
C TRP A 157 9.71 18.37 3.42
N PRO A 158 10.02 17.18 3.90
CA PRO A 158 9.87 16.85 5.31
C PRO A 158 10.94 17.56 6.14
N GLN A 159 10.61 17.88 7.39
CA GLN A 159 11.60 18.39 8.34
C GLN A 159 12.43 17.23 8.97
N GLN A 160 11.82 16.05 9.05
CA GLN A 160 12.41 14.88 9.66
C GLN A 160 12.28 13.65 8.76
N LEU A 161 13.36 12.84 8.76
CA LEU A 161 13.42 11.59 8.02
C LEU A 161 13.60 10.43 9.00
N VAL A 162 12.69 9.46 8.92
CA VAL A 162 12.73 8.21 9.69
C VAL A 162 13.18 7.08 8.77
N LEU A 163 14.34 6.49 9.07
CA LEU A 163 14.95 5.41 8.28
C LEU A 163 15.27 4.22 9.16
N ASP A 164 15.16 3.01 8.63
CA ASP A 164 15.84 1.86 9.24
C ASP A 164 17.37 1.97 9.03
N ARG A 165 18.14 1.22 9.84
CA ARG A 165 19.62 1.23 9.80
C ARG A 165 20.19 0.39 8.65
N GLY A 166 19.48 0.27 7.54
CA GLY A 166 19.97 -0.39 6.34
C GLY A 166 21.19 0.34 5.75
N LYS A 167 22.18 -0.42 5.24
CA LYS A 167 23.39 0.16 4.62
C LYS A 167 23.05 1.06 3.43
N GLU A 168 21.96 0.78 2.74
CA GLU A 168 21.40 1.52 1.61
C GLU A 168 20.97 2.95 1.95
N PHE A 169 20.75 3.26 3.23
CA PHE A 169 20.32 4.57 3.71
C PHE A 169 21.41 5.35 4.46
N MET A 170 22.60 4.75 4.66
CA MET A 170 23.56 5.28 5.64
C MET A 170 24.54 6.31 5.08
N ALA A 171 24.86 6.27 3.79
CA ALA A 171 25.88 7.13 3.21
C ALA A 171 25.30 8.25 2.34
N GLU A 172 25.27 8.05 1.04
CA GLU A 172 24.93 9.08 0.06
C GLU A 172 23.48 9.58 0.20
N PHE A 173 22.52 8.68 0.50
CA PHE A 173 21.14 9.08 0.75
C PHE A 173 21.02 10.03 1.96
N SER A 174 21.67 9.70 3.06
CA SER A 174 21.66 10.56 4.25
C SER A 174 22.37 11.89 4.00
N ALA A 175 23.46 11.89 3.24
CA ALA A 175 24.18 13.10 2.86
C ALA A 175 23.31 14.03 2.01
N MET A 176 22.65 13.49 0.99
CA MET A 176 21.70 14.23 0.17
C MET A 176 20.58 14.87 1.01
N MET A 177 19.92 14.07 1.86
CA MET A 177 18.81 14.58 2.67
C MET A 177 19.23 15.71 3.63
N ILE A 178 20.42 15.63 4.20
CA ILE A 178 20.93 16.64 5.13
C ILE A 178 21.47 17.86 4.38
N ASN A 179 22.29 17.66 3.35
CA ASN A 179 23.04 18.74 2.71
C ASN A 179 22.20 19.50 1.68
N ASP A 180 21.39 18.79 0.89
CA ASP A 180 20.66 19.39 -0.22
C ASP A 180 19.26 19.83 0.19
N TYR A 181 18.61 19.09 1.12
CA TYR A 181 17.23 19.33 1.55
C TYR A 181 17.11 19.82 3.00
N ASN A 182 18.22 19.93 3.76
CA ASN A 182 18.25 20.35 5.17
C ASN A 182 17.31 19.53 6.09
N VAL A 183 17.11 18.25 5.78
CA VAL A 183 16.22 17.34 6.51
C VAL A 183 16.96 16.70 7.69
N LYS A 184 16.39 16.82 8.88
CA LYS A 184 16.98 16.21 10.08
C LYS A 184 16.75 14.69 10.08
N LYS A 185 17.83 13.92 10.19
CA LYS A 185 17.75 12.46 10.32
C LYS A 185 17.33 12.06 11.73
N LYS A 186 16.23 11.32 11.86
CA LYS A 186 15.81 10.67 13.12
C LYS A 186 16.00 9.15 12.97
N PRO A 187 17.15 8.59 13.37
CA PRO A 187 17.37 7.15 13.27
C PRO A 187 16.42 6.42 14.22
N ILE A 188 15.77 5.37 13.72
CA ILE A 188 14.93 4.51 14.56
C ILE A 188 15.86 3.80 15.55
N THR A 189 15.64 4.03 16.82
CA THR A 189 16.30 3.24 17.86
C THR A 189 15.59 1.88 17.97
N LYS A 190 16.38 0.80 18.10
CA LYS A 190 15.86 -0.58 18.32
C LYS A 190 14.86 -0.71 19.49
N ARG A 191 14.76 0.31 20.32
CA ARG A 191 13.92 0.36 21.53
C ARG A 191 12.59 1.10 21.36
N ASN A 192 12.25 1.61 20.17
CA ASN A 192 10.94 2.25 19.95
C ASN A 192 10.14 1.49 18.87
N PRO A 193 9.59 0.29 19.17
CA PRO A 193 8.82 -0.51 18.22
C PRO A 193 7.50 0.15 17.83
N GLN A 194 7.05 1.16 18.56
CA GLN A 194 5.76 1.82 18.30
C GLN A 194 5.82 2.79 17.13
N ALA A 195 6.95 3.49 16.90
CA ALA A 195 7.14 4.36 15.74
C ALA A 195 7.09 3.58 14.41
N ASN A 196 7.46 2.30 14.43
CA ASN A 196 7.42 1.42 13.26
C ASN A 196 6.06 0.72 13.05
N SER A 197 5.15 0.78 14.01
CA SER A 197 3.91 -0.02 13.94
C SER A 197 3.00 0.39 12.78
N VAL A 198 3.04 1.64 12.34
CA VAL A 198 2.29 2.12 11.15
C VAL A 198 2.94 1.56 9.89
N ILE A 199 4.27 1.71 9.76
CA ILE A 199 5.05 1.21 8.63
C ILE A 199 4.92 -0.30 8.53
N GLU A 200 5.11 -1.04 9.63
CA GLU A 200 4.97 -2.50 9.66
C GLU A 200 3.59 -2.98 9.21
N ARG A 201 2.50 -2.28 9.63
CA ARG A 201 1.13 -2.60 9.19
C ARG A 201 0.94 -2.36 7.69
N VAL A 202 1.46 -1.26 7.18
CA VAL A 202 1.42 -0.96 5.74
C VAL A 202 2.22 -2.02 4.99
N HIS A 203 3.44 -2.37 5.43
CA HIS A 203 4.27 -3.40 4.80
C HIS A 203 3.61 -4.79 4.82
N GLN A 204 2.92 -5.16 5.90
CA GLN A 204 2.14 -6.40 5.93
C GLN A 204 1.01 -6.38 4.89
N THR A 205 0.33 -5.26 4.75
CA THR A 205 -0.73 -5.09 3.75
C THR A 205 -0.17 -5.19 2.33
N ILE A 206 0.93 -4.49 2.04
CA ILE A 206 1.65 -4.54 0.76
C ILE A 206 2.12 -5.96 0.45
N GLY A 207 2.77 -6.63 1.42
CA GLY A 207 3.22 -8.00 1.26
C GLY A 207 2.08 -8.98 0.96
N ASN A 208 0.89 -8.77 1.53
CA ASN A 208 -0.30 -9.55 1.20
C ASN A 208 -0.76 -9.26 -0.23
N MET A 209 -0.84 -7.98 -0.63
CA MET A 209 -1.22 -7.57 -1.98
C MET A 209 -0.28 -8.14 -3.05
N ILE A 210 1.04 -8.00 -2.85
CA ILE A 210 2.03 -8.55 -3.78
C ILE A 210 1.91 -10.07 -3.91
N ARG A 211 1.64 -10.79 -2.81
CA ARG A 211 1.42 -12.24 -2.88
C ARG A 211 0.17 -12.63 -3.67
N THR A 212 -0.89 -11.83 -3.62
CA THR A 212 -2.09 -12.09 -4.42
C THR A 212 -1.83 -11.92 -5.92
N PHE A 213 -1.02 -10.94 -6.32
CA PHE A 213 -0.63 -10.77 -7.72
C PHE A 213 0.21 -11.93 -8.27
N ARG A 214 1.11 -12.50 -7.46
CA ARG A 214 1.96 -13.62 -7.89
C ARG A 214 1.20 -14.87 -8.28
N THR A 215 -0.02 -15.06 -7.79
CA THR A 215 -0.88 -16.20 -8.15
C THR A 215 -1.52 -16.08 -9.54
N HIS A 216 -1.45 -14.89 -10.17
CA HIS A 216 -2.12 -14.63 -11.45
C HIS A 216 -1.17 -14.42 -12.65
N SER A 217 0.15 -14.38 -12.45
CA SER A 217 1.08 -13.99 -13.50
C SER A 217 1.78 -15.18 -14.15
N SER A 218 1.85 -15.18 -15.49
CA SER A 218 2.66 -16.07 -16.32
C SER A 218 4.11 -15.61 -16.42
N ASP A 219 5.03 -16.55 -16.70
CA ASP A 219 6.47 -16.44 -16.45
C ASP A 219 7.28 -15.41 -17.30
N ASP A 220 6.75 -14.82 -18.37
CA ASP A 220 7.59 -14.14 -19.38
C ASP A 220 7.60 -12.59 -19.37
N GLU A 221 6.73 -11.92 -18.61
CA GLU A 221 6.61 -10.44 -18.62
C GLU A 221 6.90 -9.77 -17.26
N GLN A 222 7.70 -10.36 -16.41
CA GLN A 222 7.71 -10.06 -14.97
C GLN A 222 8.31 -8.71 -14.56
N ASP A 223 9.24 -8.12 -15.31
CA ASP A 223 9.87 -6.83 -14.95
C ASP A 223 8.94 -5.63 -15.21
N GLU A 224 8.20 -5.64 -16.32
CA GLU A 224 7.18 -4.62 -16.62
C GLU A 224 5.95 -4.80 -15.70
N LEU A 225 5.56 -6.05 -15.45
CA LEU A 225 4.49 -6.38 -14.51
C LEU A 225 4.79 -5.88 -13.11
N TRP A 226 6.06 -5.92 -12.65
CA TRP A 226 6.42 -5.45 -11.32
C TRP A 226 6.08 -3.96 -11.10
N LYS A 227 6.41 -3.10 -12.05
CA LYS A 227 6.06 -1.67 -11.98
C LYS A 227 4.54 -1.47 -11.93
N GLY A 228 3.81 -2.21 -12.76
CA GLY A 228 2.34 -2.20 -12.76
C GLY A 228 1.76 -2.69 -11.43
N VAL A 229 2.31 -3.77 -10.86
CA VAL A 229 1.92 -4.28 -9.53
C VAL A 229 2.15 -3.24 -8.45
N LEU A 230 3.30 -2.57 -8.43
CA LEU A 230 3.56 -1.51 -7.44
C LEU A 230 2.61 -0.34 -7.59
N GLY A 231 2.28 0.07 -8.83
CA GLY A 231 1.28 1.10 -9.11
C GLY A 231 -0.11 0.73 -8.58
N ALA A 232 -0.55 -0.51 -8.81
CA ALA A 232 -1.83 -1.01 -8.30
C ALA A 232 -1.85 -1.11 -6.77
N VAL A 233 -0.74 -1.52 -6.15
CA VAL A 233 -0.58 -1.55 -4.70
C VAL A 233 -0.63 -0.15 -4.11
N ALA A 234 0.09 0.82 -4.70
CA ALA A 234 0.06 2.22 -4.26
C ALA A 234 -1.36 2.80 -4.33
N PHE A 235 -2.05 2.58 -5.45
CA PHE A 235 -3.45 2.97 -5.60
C PHE A 235 -4.35 2.33 -4.52
N ALA A 236 -4.25 1.01 -4.33
CA ALA A 236 -5.06 0.29 -3.36
C ALA A 236 -4.81 0.76 -1.91
N VAL A 237 -3.57 1.06 -1.55
CA VAL A 237 -3.24 1.58 -0.21
C VAL A 237 -3.82 2.98 0.00
N ARG A 238 -3.77 3.85 -1.01
CA ARG A 238 -4.31 5.23 -0.94
C ARG A 238 -5.84 5.28 -1.00
N ALA A 239 -6.49 4.32 -1.70
CA ALA A 239 -7.94 4.25 -1.89
C ALA A 239 -8.66 3.55 -0.72
N THR A 240 -7.96 3.00 0.26
CA THR A 240 -8.52 2.25 1.39
C THR A 240 -8.03 2.75 2.74
#